data_7a5731572d2d160b136421b3342a059c
#
_entry.id   7a5731572d2d160b136421b3342a059c
#
_cell.length_a   1.000
_cell.length_b   1.000
_cell.length_c   1.000
_cell.angle_alpha   90.00
_cell.angle_beta   90.00
_cell.angle_gamma   90.00
#
_symmetry.space_group_name_H-M   'P 1'
#
loop_
_entity.id
_entity.type
_entity.pdbx_description
1 polymer ?
#
loop_
_entity_poly.entity_id
_entity_poly.type
_entity_poly.pdbx_seq_one_letter_code
_entity_poly.pdbx_strand_id
1 'polypeptide(L)'
;MALNNKVSFVWSSTVVWLTIILSIVILIAYIGLIYGYINTVPFKIITLKSIIILVVTVIMVYAVSLIPTSLTWSEQGIHIDKVIGNVFISKSSIKSITVITYNQLNNPSRRFGSGGYGGYNGLFWNKELGLFTMYVTNKKSKLLLIQTSDKKYVISCNSADDITKLFNTANM
;
A
#
# COMPACT_ATOMS: atom_id res chain seq x y z
N MET A 1 -5.14 28.98 -11.16
CA MET A 1 -6.00 27.79 -11.43
C MET A 1 -5.17 26.57 -11.02
N ALA A 2 -5.40 26.00 -9.83
CA ALA A 2 -4.61 24.87 -9.34
C ALA A 2 -4.96 23.64 -10.19
N LEU A 3 -4.05 23.20 -11.02
CA LEU A 3 -4.14 21.92 -11.73
C LEU A 3 -4.09 20.80 -10.70
N ASN A 4 -5.25 20.36 -10.28
CA ASN A 4 -5.41 19.25 -9.35
C ASN A 4 -5.29 17.93 -10.16
N ASN A 5 -4.06 17.50 -10.41
CA ASN A 5 -3.79 16.30 -11.19
C ASN A 5 -3.97 15.05 -10.31
N LYS A 6 -5.20 14.53 -10.29
CA LYS A 6 -5.51 13.28 -9.59
C LYS A 6 -5.25 12.09 -10.51
N VAL A 7 -4.42 11.16 -10.06
CA VAL A 7 -4.10 9.92 -10.77
C VAL A 7 -4.52 8.73 -9.90
N SER A 8 -5.29 7.81 -10.47
CA SER A 8 -5.70 6.58 -9.78
C SER A 8 -4.58 5.53 -9.85
N PHE A 9 -4.46 4.72 -8.81
CA PHE A 9 -3.56 3.59 -8.81
C PHE A 9 -4.09 2.47 -9.71
N VAL A 10 -3.24 2.01 -10.64
CA VAL A 10 -3.58 0.89 -11.53
C VAL A 10 -3.01 -0.39 -10.96
N TRP A 11 -3.87 -1.37 -10.74
CA TRP A 11 -3.50 -2.65 -10.19
C TRP A 11 -2.96 -3.58 -11.28
N SER A 12 -1.87 -4.28 -10.99
CA SER A 12 -1.40 -5.35 -11.87
C SER A 12 -2.32 -6.58 -11.76
N SER A 13 -2.42 -7.34 -12.83
CA SER A 13 -3.19 -8.59 -12.83
C SER A 13 -2.78 -9.53 -11.69
N THR A 14 -1.49 -9.59 -11.36
CA THR A 14 -0.97 -10.40 -10.25
C THR A 14 -1.54 -9.94 -8.90
N VAL A 15 -1.60 -8.62 -8.64
CA VAL A 15 -2.17 -8.07 -7.40
C VAL A 15 -3.66 -8.36 -7.34
N VAL A 16 -4.39 -8.21 -8.47
CA VAL A 16 -5.82 -8.51 -8.54
C VAL A 16 -6.09 -9.97 -8.20
N TRP A 17 -5.43 -10.90 -8.89
CA TRP A 17 -5.63 -12.34 -8.65
C TRP A 17 -5.24 -12.76 -7.24
N LEU A 18 -4.12 -12.30 -6.72
CA LEU A 18 -3.70 -12.56 -5.35
C LEU A 18 -4.74 -12.07 -4.34
N THR A 19 -5.27 -10.86 -4.54
CA THR A 19 -6.28 -10.28 -3.66
C THR A 19 -7.56 -11.11 -3.69
N ILE A 20 -8.03 -11.51 -4.88
CA ILE A 20 -9.23 -12.33 -5.05
C ILE A 20 -9.04 -13.69 -4.37
N ILE A 21 -7.94 -14.41 -4.68
CA ILE A 21 -7.68 -15.75 -4.13
C ILE A 21 -7.61 -15.69 -2.60
N LEU A 22 -6.84 -14.74 -2.04
CA LEU A 22 -6.72 -14.61 -0.60
C LEU A 22 -8.06 -14.23 0.05
N SER A 23 -8.87 -13.39 -0.59
CA SER A 23 -10.21 -13.05 -0.08
C SER A 23 -11.13 -14.26 -0.07
N ILE A 24 -11.10 -15.12 -1.09
CA ILE A 24 -11.88 -16.36 -1.14
C ILE A 24 -11.42 -17.32 -0.03
N VAL A 25 -10.10 -17.52 0.13
CA VAL A 25 -9.56 -18.41 1.19
C VAL A 25 -10.01 -17.94 2.57
N ILE A 26 -9.94 -16.64 2.82
CA ILE A 26 -10.37 -16.05 4.09
C ILE A 26 -11.88 -16.23 4.28
N LEU A 27 -12.70 -15.99 3.23
CA LEU A 27 -14.15 -16.20 3.30
C LEU A 27 -14.49 -17.65 3.65
N ILE A 28 -13.83 -18.62 3.01
CA ILE A 28 -14.02 -20.05 3.31
C ILE A 28 -13.64 -20.35 4.78
N ALA A 29 -12.53 -19.78 5.25
CA ALA A 29 -12.11 -19.94 6.63
C ALA A 29 -13.15 -19.36 7.63
N TYR A 30 -13.73 -18.19 7.32
CA TYR A 30 -14.81 -17.61 8.12
C TYR A 30 -16.07 -18.50 8.14
N ILE A 31 -16.50 -19.00 6.98
CA ILE A 31 -17.64 -19.91 6.88
C ILE A 31 -17.39 -21.17 7.74
N GLY A 32 -16.20 -21.77 7.63
CA GLY A 32 -15.82 -22.94 8.43
C GLY A 32 -15.80 -22.66 9.94
N LEU A 33 -15.32 -21.49 10.35
CA LEU A 33 -15.32 -21.07 11.76
C LEU A 33 -16.74 -20.86 12.26
N ILE A 34 -17.61 -20.20 11.48
CA ILE A 34 -19.03 -19.97 11.83
C ILE A 34 -19.78 -21.30 11.91
N TYR A 35 -19.59 -22.17 10.90
CA TYR A 35 -20.21 -23.50 10.91
C TYR A 35 -19.83 -24.32 12.15
N GLY A 36 -18.55 -24.34 12.48
CA GLY A 36 -18.07 -24.98 13.70
C GLY A 36 -18.58 -24.32 14.99
N TYR A 37 -18.84 -23.02 14.97
CA TYR A 37 -19.42 -22.30 16.09
C TYR A 37 -20.88 -22.73 16.35
N ILE A 38 -21.68 -22.91 15.28
CA ILE A 38 -23.10 -23.25 15.37
C ILE A 38 -23.31 -24.72 15.77
N ASN A 39 -22.48 -25.65 15.24
CA ASN A 39 -22.73 -27.10 15.31
C ASN A 39 -22.06 -27.83 16.50
N THR A 40 -21.19 -27.18 17.25
CA THR A 40 -20.50 -27.79 18.39
C THR A 40 -20.26 -26.74 19.43
N VAL A 41 -20.36 -26.88 20.85
CA VAL A 41 -19.18 -27.40 21.44
C VAL A 41 -18.95 -26.86 22.85
N PRO A 42 -18.00 -27.32 23.60
CA PRO A 42 -17.61 -26.79 24.90
C PRO A 42 -17.22 -25.31 24.81
N PHE A 43 -17.64 -24.55 25.82
CA PHE A 43 -17.41 -23.09 25.95
C PHE A 43 -15.95 -22.63 25.63
N LYS A 44 -14.96 -23.42 26.08
CA LYS A 44 -13.53 -23.12 25.83
C LYS A 44 -13.16 -23.04 24.33
N ILE A 45 -13.74 -23.93 23.52
CA ILE A 45 -13.43 -23.95 22.06
C ILE A 45 -14.12 -22.79 21.35
N ILE A 46 -15.34 -22.42 21.81
CA ILE A 46 -16.05 -21.25 21.29
C ILE A 46 -15.22 -19.98 21.54
N THR A 47 -14.70 -19.81 22.76
CA THR A 47 -13.88 -18.64 23.11
C THR A 47 -12.62 -18.57 22.24
N LEU A 48 -11.91 -19.68 22.06
CA LEU A 48 -10.70 -19.70 21.21
C LEU A 48 -11.03 -19.34 19.76
N LYS A 49 -12.10 -19.89 19.18
CA LYS A 49 -12.54 -19.56 17.80
C LYS A 49 -12.89 -18.09 17.66
N SER A 50 -13.58 -17.50 18.63
CA SER A 50 -13.94 -16.08 18.63
C SER A 50 -12.70 -15.17 18.66
N ILE A 51 -11.69 -15.52 19.44
CA ILE A 51 -10.41 -14.79 19.47
C ILE A 51 -9.71 -14.85 18.11
N ILE A 52 -9.66 -16.04 17.50
CA ILE A 52 -9.05 -16.20 16.18
C ILE A 52 -9.77 -15.34 15.13
N ILE A 53 -11.11 -15.37 15.10
CA ILE A 53 -11.91 -14.54 14.19
C ILE A 53 -11.59 -13.06 14.39
N LEU A 54 -11.57 -12.61 15.64
CA LEU A 54 -11.26 -11.20 15.96
C LEU A 54 -9.87 -10.80 15.45
N VAL A 55 -8.84 -11.59 15.73
CA VAL A 55 -7.46 -11.31 15.29
C VAL A 55 -7.38 -11.25 13.76
N VAL A 56 -7.97 -12.22 13.06
CA VAL A 56 -7.98 -12.25 11.58
C VAL A 56 -8.71 -11.03 11.04
N THR A 57 -9.85 -10.65 11.64
CA THR A 57 -10.59 -9.45 11.22
C THR A 57 -9.74 -8.18 11.36
N VAL A 58 -9.06 -8.01 12.49
CA VAL A 58 -8.19 -6.85 12.73
C VAL A 58 -7.06 -6.79 11.69
N ILE A 59 -6.41 -7.91 11.41
CA ILE A 59 -5.35 -8.00 10.40
C ILE A 59 -5.90 -7.63 9.01
N MET A 60 -7.09 -8.11 8.66
CA MET A 60 -7.73 -7.81 7.37
C MET A 60 -8.10 -6.34 7.23
N VAL A 61 -8.76 -5.76 8.24
CA VAL A 61 -9.10 -4.34 8.24
C VAL A 61 -7.84 -3.49 8.09
N TYR A 62 -6.78 -3.85 8.82
CA TYR A 62 -5.49 -3.19 8.69
C TYR A 62 -4.90 -3.31 7.29
N ALA A 63 -4.89 -4.50 6.69
CA ALA A 63 -4.37 -4.72 5.33
C ALA A 63 -5.15 -3.91 4.28
N VAL A 64 -6.49 -3.88 4.39
CA VAL A 64 -7.35 -3.07 3.52
C VAL A 64 -7.10 -1.57 3.71
N SER A 65 -6.90 -1.11 4.94
CA SER A 65 -6.65 0.31 5.23
C SER A 65 -5.41 0.88 4.55
N LEU A 66 -4.42 0.03 4.27
CA LEU A 66 -3.17 0.44 3.62
C LEU A 66 -3.27 0.58 2.10
N ILE A 67 -4.35 0.10 1.46
CA ILE A 67 -4.49 0.08 0.00
C ILE A 67 -4.60 1.50 -0.52
N PRO A 68 -3.67 1.96 -1.39
CA PRO A 68 -3.75 3.27 -2.00
C PRO A 68 -4.80 3.29 -3.11
N THR A 69 -5.59 4.37 -3.18
CA THR A 69 -6.67 4.56 -4.15
C THR A 69 -6.33 5.61 -5.20
N SER A 70 -5.79 6.74 -4.76
CA SER A 70 -5.39 7.81 -5.66
C SER A 70 -4.19 8.60 -5.14
N LEU A 71 -3.49 9.22 -6.08
CA LEU A 71 -2.41 10.16 -5.83
C LEU A 71 -2.80 11.50 -6.44
N THR A 72 -2.72 12.55 -5.66
CA THR A 72 -2.97 13.92 -6.10
C THR A 72 -1.73 14.75 -5.88
N TRP A 73 -1.32 15.50 -6.89
CA TRP A 73 -0.22 16.45 -6.82
C TRP A 73 -0.77 17.88 -6.83
N SER A 74 -0.27 18.71 -5.91
CA SER A 74 -0.58 20.14 -5.82
C SER A 74 0.68 20.96 -5.55
N GLU A 75 0.56 22.28 -5.57
CA GLU A 75 1.65 23.20 -5.19
C GLU A 75 2.11 23.01 -3.74
N GLN A 76 1.22 22.49 -2.88
CA GLN A 76 1.49 22.24 -1.47
C GLN A 76 2.24 20.93 -1.22
N GLY A 77 2.09 19.93 -2.11
CA GLY A 77 2.72 18.63 -1.96
C GLY A 77 1.95 17.50 -2.64
N ILE A 78 2.25 16.28 -2.20
CA ILE A 78 1.66 15.05 -2.72
C ILE A 78 0.71 14.47 -1.68
N HIS A 79 -0.53 14.21 -2.08
CA HIS A 79 -1.53 13.48 -1.33
C HIS A 79 -1.67 12.07 -1.87
N ILE A 80 -1.63 11.09 -0.98
CA ILE A 80 -1.91 9.69 -1.28
C ILE A 80 -3.16 9.31 -0.49
N ASP A 81 -4.27 9.15 -1.19
CA ASP A 81 -5.49 8.64 -0.60
C ASP A 81 -5.40 7.12 -0.46
N LYS A 82 -5.88 6.60 0.64
CA LYS A 82 -6.00 5.16 0.92
C LYS A 82 -7.46 4.81 1.15
N VAL A 83 -7.77 3.53 1.22
CA VAL A 83 -9.12 3.07 1.58
C VAL A 83 -9.53 3.63 2.95
N ILE A 84 -8.60 3.68 3.90
CA ILE A 84 -8.82 4.34 5.19
C ILE A 84 -7.67 5.32 5.45
N GLY A 85 -8.01 6.60 5.52
CA GLY A 85 -7.06 7.69 5.77
C GLY A 85 -6.25 8.10 4.53
N ASN A 86 -5.36 9.05 4.72
CA ASN A 86 -4.48 9.59 3.69
C ASN A 86 -3.04 9.77 4.21
N VAL A 87 -2.14 10.05 3.29
CA VAL A 87 -0.76 10.46 3.59
C VAL A 87 -0.49 11.75 2.82
N PHE A 88 -0.04 12.77 3.51
CA PHE A 88 0.39 14.02 2.92
C PHE A 88 1.91 14.17 3.01
N ILE A 89 2.55 14.44 1.88
CA ILE A 89 3.98 14.70 1.78
C ILE A 89 4.13 16.16 1.35
N SER A 90 4.50 17.03 2.28
CA SER A 90 4.69 18.45 2.00
C SER A 90 5.80 18.66 0.98
N LYS A 91 5.57 19.58 0.02
CA LYS A 91 6.59 19.96 -0.97
C LYS A 91 7.87 20.44 -0.31
N SER A 92 7.76 21.21 0.78
CA SER A 92 8.92 21.73 1.53
C SER A 92 9.77 20.64 2.18
N SER A 93 9.22 19.46 2.44
CA SER A 93 9.96 18.33 3.01
C SER A 93 10.66 17.48 1.95
N ILE A 94 10.27 17.60 0.68
CA ILE A 94 10.79 16.77 -0.42
C ILE A 94 12.19 17.26 -0.81
N LYS A 95 13.17 16.38 -0.68
CA LYS A 95 14.57 16.62 -1.10
C LYS A 95 14.81 16.21 -2.55
N SER A 96 14.23 15.08 -2.96
CA SER A 96 14.36 14.59 -4.33
C SER A 96 13.18 13.71 -4.73
N ILE A 97 12.84 13.74 -6.01
CA ILE A 97 11.94 12.80 -6.66
C ILE A 97 12.68 12.17 -7.82
N THR A 98 12.73 10.84 -7.86
CA THR A 98 13.42 10.07 -8.90
C THR A 98 12.48 8.99 -9.42
N VAL A 99 12.46 8.82 -10.74
CA VAL A 99 11.76 7.70 -11.38
C VAL A 99 12.65 6.47 -11.33
N ILE A 100 12.14 5.39 -10.78
CA ILE A 100 12.84 4.11 -10.69
C ILE A 100 11.96 2.97 -11.19
N THR A 101 12.56 1.81 -11.38
CA THR A 101 11.86 0.54 -11.65
C THR A 101 11.90 -0.33 -10.40
N TYR A 102 10.98 -1.31 -10.32
CA TYR A 102 10.94 -2.23 -9.18
C TYR A 102 12.24 -3.03 -9.00
N ASN A 103 12.90 -3.39 -10.11
CA ASN A 103 14.17 -4.14 -10.07
C ASN A 103 15.31 -3.37 -9.40
N GLN A 104 15.29 -2.04 -9.50
CA GLN A 104 16.27 -1.16 -8.82
C GLN A 104 16.10 -1.12 -7.29
N LEU A 105 15.02 -1.68 -6.76
CA LEU A 105 14.85 -1.83 -5.31
C LEU A 105 15.59 -3.06 -4.74
N ASN A 106 16.25 -3.89 -5.55
CA ASN A 106 17.06 -5.02 -5.12
C ASN A 106 16.38 -5.88 -4.04
N ASN A 107 15.23 -6.50 -4.38
CA ASN A 107 14.47 -7.40 -3.52
C ASN A 107 14.12 -6.81 -2.14
N PRO A 108 13.27 -5.81 -2.07
CA PRO A 108 12.89 -5.19 -0.81
C PRO A 108 12.18 -6.18 0.10
N SER A 109 12.62 -6.26 1.35
CA SER A 109 12.01 -7.08 2.38
C SER A 109 10.90 -6.31 3.11
N ARG A 110 9.74 -6.93 3.27
CA ARG A 110 8.64 -6.35 4.03
C ARG A 110 8.94 -6.42 5.53
N ARG A 111 8.86 -5.29 6.21
CA ARG A 111 8.93 -5.20 7.67
C ARG A 111 7.54 -5.17 8.29
N PHE A 112 6.61 -4.41 7.68
CA PHE A 112 5.24 -4.32 8.16
C PHE A 112 4.30 -3.92 7.01
N GLY A 113 3.06 -4.45 6.98
CA GLY A 113 2.07 -4.14 5.95
C GLY A 113 1.76 -5.30 5.01
N SER A 114 1.24 -5.00 3.80
CA SER A 114 0.84 -5.99 2.81
C SER A 114 1.96 -6.27 1.80
N GLY A 115 2.14 -7.54 1.43
CA GLY A 115 3.07 -7.99 0.40
C GLY A 115 2.38 -8.67 -0.78
N GLY A 116 1.23 -8.12 -1.24
CA GLY A 116 0.48 -8.65 -2.39
C GLY A 116 -1.03 -8.44 -2.31
N TYR A 117 -1.63 -8.49 -1.12
CA TYR A 117 -3.04 -8.19 -0.92
C TYR A 117 -3.28 -6.69 -1.09
N GLY A 118 -4.04 -6.30 -2.11
CA GLY A 118 -4.24 -4.90 -2.47
C GLY A 118 -2.96 -4.16 -2.90
N GLY A 119 -1.85 -4.87 -3.12
CA GLY A 119 -0.56 -4.32 -3.48
C GLY A 119 0.53 -4.56 -2.44
N TYR A 120 1.68 -3.95 -2.68
CA TYR A 120 2.84 -3.93 -1.79
C TYR A 120 2.81 -2.62 -1.02
N ASN A 121 2.16 -2.64 0.16
CA ASN A 121 1.82 -1.42 0.90
C ASN A 121 2.31 -1.51 2.34
N GLY A 122 2.96 -0.47 2.84
CA GLY A 122 3.48 -0.39 4.20
C GLY A 122 4.99 -0.20 4.27
N LEU A 123 5.62 -0.73 5.30
CA LEU A 123 7.01 -0.51 5.61
C LEU A 123 7.90 -1.61 5.04
N PHE A 124 8.87 -1.22 4.24
CA PHE A 124 9.84 -2.09 3.57
C PHE A 124 11.26 -1.65 3.89
N TRP A 125 12.20 -2.54 3.63
CA TRP A 125 13.62 -2.30 3.84
C TRP A 125 14.44 -2.94 2.72
N ASN A 126 15.46 -2.26 2.26
CA ASN A 126 16.54 -2.84 1.48
C ASN A 126 17.90 -2.24 1.88
N LYS A 127 18.97 -2.80 1.36
CA LYS A 127 20.33 -2.39 1.72
C LYS A 127 20.67 -0.96 1.25
N GLU A 128 20.12 -0.51 0.14
CA GLU A 128 20.46 0.77 -0.49
C GLU A 128 19.67 1.94 0.11
N LEU A 129 18.37 1.76 0.27
CA LEU A 129 17.48 2.81 0.76
C LEU A 129 17.33 2.81 2.27
N GLY A 130 17.68 1.69 2.95
CA GLY A 130 17.31 1.48 4.34
C GLY A 130 15.80 1.24 4.47
N LEU A 131 15.18 1.87 5.45
CA LEU A 131 13.74 1.78 5.70
C LEU A 131 12.98 2.77 4.82
N PHE A 132 11.90 2.33 4.17
CA PHE A 132 11.04 3.18 3.33
C PHE A 132 9.59 2.70 3.35
N THR A 133 8.66 3.61 3.07
CA THR A 133 7.24 3.30 2.92
C THR A 133 6.92 3.04 1.46
N MET A 134 6.20 1.97 1.17
CA MET A 134 5.86 1.52 -0.17
C MET A 134 4.35 1.58 -0.40
N TYR A 135 3.95 2.09 -1.56
CA TYR A 135 2.58 2.10 -2.09
C TYR A 135 2.64 1.67 -3.56
N VAL A 136 2.77 0.37 -3.80
CA VAL A 136 2.97 -0.20 -5.13
C VAL A 136 1.89 -1.23 -5.44
N THR A 137 1.00 -0.89 -6.34
CA THR A 137 -0.07 -1.77 -6.84
C THR A 137 0.32 -2.48 -8.14
N ASN A 138 1.38 -1.97 -8.81
CA ASN A 138 1.91 -2.57 -10.04
C ASN A 138 3.44 -2.46 -10.06
N LYS A 139 4.12 -3.60 -9.94
CA LYS A 139 5.59 -3.69 -10.03
C LYS A 139 6.15 -3.43 -11.43
N LYS A 140 5.32 -3.54 -12.47
CA LYS A 140 5.73 -3.33 -13.86
C LYS A 140 5.62 -1.85 -14.28
N SER A 141 4.91 -1.03 -13.50
CA SER A 141 4.83 0.41 -13.75
C SER A 141 6.11 1.12 -13.31
N LYS A 142 6.29 2.35 -13.80
CA LYS A 142 7.29 3.26 -13.25
C LYS A 142 6.95 3.56 -11.79
N LEU A 143 7.97 3.70 -10.97
CA LEU A 143 7.84 4.01 -9.56
C LEU A 143 8.46 5.38 -9.29
N LEU A 144 7.83 6.16 -8.44
CA LEU A 144 8.38 7.38 -7.87
C LEU A 144 9.09 7.04 -6.56
N LEU A 145 10.37 7.31 -6.48
CA LEU A 145 11.11 7.35 -5.22
C LEU A 145 11.14 8.81 -4.75
N ILE A 146 10.41 9.10 -3.69
CA ILE A 146 10.36 10.41 -3.04
C ILE A 146 11.18 10.34 -1.77
N GLN A 147 12.21 11.17 -1.69
CA GLN A 147 13.02 11.28 -0.49
C GLN A 147 12.68 12.60 0.21
N THR A 148 12.26 12.51 1.46
CA THR A 148 12.03 13.65 2.32
C THR A 148 13.15 13.81 3.34
N SER A 149 13.07 14.83 4.20
CA SER A 149 14.00 14.98 5.32
C SER A 149 14.07 13.74 6.22
N ASP A 150 12.91 13.08 6.45
CA ASP A 150 12.79 12.06 7.51
C ASP A 150 12.44 10.68 6.96
N LYS A 151 11.81 10.62 5.78
CA LYS A 151 11.25 9.38 5.24
C LYS A 151 11.53 9.23 3.74
N LYS A 152 11.44 8.00 3.28
CA LYS A 152 11.48 7.66 1.85
C LYS A 152 10.19 6.96 1.48
N TYR A 153 9.64 7.30 0.32
CA TYR A 153 8.41 6.72 -0.21
C TYR A 153 8.67 6.15 -1.60
N VAL A 154 8.12 4.98 -1.86
CA VAL A 154 8.14 4.35 -3.20
C VAL A 154 6.69 4.13 -3.63
N ILE A 155 6.30 4.76 -4.74
CA ILE A 155 4.90 4.84 -5.16
C ILE A 155 4.79 4.41 -6.61
N SER A 156 3.88 3.47 -6.94
CA SER A 156 3.58 3.17 -8.35
C SER A 156 2.74 4.28 -8.96
N CYS A 157 3.21 4.85 -10.07
CA CYS A 157 2.51 5.95 -10.72
C CYS A 157 2.70 5.88 -12.24
N ASN A 158 1.60 5.89 -12.99
CA ASN A 158 1.66 5.91 -14.46
C ASN A 158 2.12 7.26 -15.02
N SER A 159 1.91 8.34 -14.27
CA SER A 159 2.35 9.71 -14.60
C SER A 159 3.63 10.11 -13.86
N ALA A 160 4.50 9.16 -13.56
CA ALA A 160 5.74 9.40 -12.79
C ALA A 160 6.63 10.46 -13.45
N ASP A 161 6.76 10.43 -14.79
CA ASP A 161 7.57 11.38 -15.53
C ASP A 161 7.01 12.80 -15.48
N ASP A 162 5.67 12.95 -15.50
CA ASP A 162 5.02 14.26 -15.46
C ASP A 162 5.20 14.91 -14.08
N ILE A 163 5.04 14.12 -13.02
CA ILE A 163 5.25 14.60 -11.65
C ILE A 163 6.71 15.01 -11.44
N THR A 164 7.65 14.25 -11.97
CA THR A 164 9.08 14.56 -11.86
C THR A 164 9.43 15.84 -12.63
N LYS A 165 8.89 16.04 -13.83
CA LYS A 165 9.06 17.28 -14.60
C LYS A 165 8.52 18.48 -13.85
N LEU A 166 7.29 18.41 -13.34
CA LEU A 166 6.67 19.50 -12.58
C LEU A 166 7.48 19.87 -11.34
N PHE A 167 8.05 18.88 -10.64
CA PHE A 167 8.88 19.14 -9.47
C PHE A 167 10.19 19.85 -9.86
N ASN A 168 10.87 19.38 -10.92
CA ASN A 168 12.13 19.95 -11.37
C ASN A 168 11.96 21.36 -11.93
N THR A 169 10.86 21.63 -12.64
CA THR A 169 10.56 22.97 -13.19
C THR A 169 10.23 23.98 -12.08
N ALA A 170 9.68 23.52 -10.95
CA ALA A 170 9.35 24.41 -9.83
C ALA A 170 10.53 24.71 -8.89
N ASN A 171 11.68 24.06 -9.09
CA ASN A 171 12.92 24.27 -8.33
C ASN A 171 14.00 25.03 -9.14
N MET A 172 13.70 25.45 -10.37
CA MET A 172 14.47 26.41 -11.17
C MET A 172 13.93 27.82 -10.96
#